data_1562308a8d07eca941ab6f45eb57479a
#
_entry.id   1562308a8d07eca941ab6f45eb57479a
#
_cell.length_a   1.000
_cell.length_b   1.000
_cell.length_c   1.000
_cell.angle_alpha   90.00
_cell.angle_beta   90.00
_cell.angle_gamma   90.00
#
_symmetry.space_group_name_H-M   'P 1'
#
loop_
_entity.id
_entity.type
_entity.pdbx_description
1 polymer ?
#
loop_
_entity_poly.entity_id
_entity_poly.type
_entity_poly.pdbx_seq_one_letter_code
_entity_poly.pdbx_strand_id
1 'polypeptide(L)'
;MILWRHSMGAMVPPSRKSCYNFRVTEINRVVDGDTIDVTIDLGFDLYKKERVRIAGVDTPEKRTRDLEEKALGIDATNWMKEKLEGAIDGDDELTIRTELKGGMGKYGRLLGWLYVGDDDVSLNEQMIEEGYAWAYDGGTKQKNFEELREIRRSKGTLLQG
;
A
#
# COMPACT_ATOMS: atom_id res chain seq x y z
N MET A 1 9.72 -0.63 17.38
CA MET A 1 9.67 -2.02 16.87
C MET A 1 8.25 -2.32 16.42
N ILE A 2 8.10 -2.81 15.22
CA ILE A 2 6.78 -3.05 14.64
C ILE A 2 6.42 -4.52 14.83
N LEU A 3 5.70 -4.81 15.91
CA LEU A 3 5.34 -6.17 16.30
C LEU A 3 4.35 -6.84 15.34
N TRP A 4 3.59 -6.07 14.59
CA TRP A 4 2.59 -6.60 13.68
C TRP A 4 3.19 -7.48 12.57
N ARG A 5 4.44 -7.24 12.18
CA ARG A 5 5.13 -8.05 11.16
C ARG A 5 5.25 -9.53 11.55
N HIS A 6 5.33 -9.81 12.84
CA HIS A 6 5.51 -11.17 13.35
C HIS A 6 4.20 -11.84 13.72
N SER A 7 3.16 -11.07 14.06
CA SER A 7 1.91 -11.61 14.59
C SER A 7 0.77 -11.71 13.57
N MET A 8 0.85 -11.03 12.43
CA MET A 8 -0.27 -10.89 11.49
C MET A 8 -0.04 -11.58 10.13
N GLY A 9 1.06 -12.29 9.95
CA GLY A 9 1.36 -13.00 8.70
C GLY A 9 1.59 -12.09 7.49
N ALA A 10 1.80 -10.78 7.68
CA ALA A 10 2.10 -9.86 6.60
C ALA A 10 3.46 -10.15 5.99
N MET A 11 3.62 -9.93 4.68
CA MET A 11 4.90 -9.99 4.01
C MET A 11 5.85 -8.95 4.60
N VAL A 12 7.06 -9.37 4.92
CA VAL A 12 8.11 -8.48 5.43
C VAL A 12 8.81 -7.82 4.24
N PRO A 13 9.00 -6.48 4.23
CA PRO A 13 9.74 -5.84 3.16
C PRO A 13 11.19 -6.33 3.14
N PRO A 14 11.81 -6.47 1.95
CA PRO A 14 13.18 -6.90 1.85
C PRO A 14 14.13 -5.86 2.47
N SER A 15 15.28 -6.30 2.97
CA SER A 15 16.31 -5.39 3.46
C SER A 15 16.88 -4.55 2.32
N ARG A 16 17.44 -3.37 2.64
CA ARG A 16 18.05 -2.49 1.63
C ARG A 16 19.16 -3.17 0.81
N LYS A 17 19.80 -4.19 1.35
CA LYS A 17 20.87 -4.95 0.65
C LYS A 17 20.33 -5.99 -0.33
N SER A 18 19.08 -6.38 -0.17
CA SER A 18 18.45 -7.45 -0.97
C SER A 18 17.29 -6.98 -1.84
N CYS A 19 17.24 -5.69 -2.16
CA CYS A 19 16.16 -5.10 -2.93
C CYS A 19 16.65 -3.97 -3.84
N TYR A 20 15.80 -3.59 -4.78
CA TYR A 20 15.92 -2.33 -5.51
C TYR A 20 15.16 -1.24 -4.75
N ASN A 21 15.74 -0.04 -4.71
CA ASN A 21 15.09 1.18 -4.21
C ASN A 21 15.09 2.20 -5.35
N PHE A 22 13.90 2.65 -5.72
CA PHE A 22 13.73 3.63 -6.79
C PHE A 22 12.87 4.79 -6.30
N ARG A 23 13.09 5.97 -6.88
CA ARG A 23 12.20 7.11 -6.70
C ARG A 23 10.94 6.92 -7.54
N VAL A 24 9.78 7.25 -6.98
CA VAL A 24 8.53 7.41 -7.70
C VAL A 24 8.37 8.90 -8.03
N THR A 25 8.31 9.25 -9.30
CA THR A 25 8.26 10.64 -9.74
C THR A 25 6.86 11.11 -10.06
N GLU A 26 5.94 10.20 -10.34
CA GLU A 26 4.58 10.54 -10.74
C GLU A 26 3.59 9.45 -10.30
N ILE A 27 2.45 9.87 -9.79
CA ILE A 27 1.30 9.00 -9.55
C ILE A 27 0.35 9.17 -10.75
N ASN A 28 0.33 8.17 -11.61
CA ASN A 28 -0.50 8.21 -12.81
C ASN A 28 -1.97 7.90 -12.48
N ARG A 29 -2.19 6.97 -11.54
CA ARG A 29 -3.53 6.59 -11.09
C ARG A 29 -3.49 5.78 -9.80
N VAL A 30 -4.41 6.06 -8.88
CA VAL A 30 -4.72 5.16 -7.77
C VAL A 30 -5.94 4.32 -8.19
N VAL A 31 -5.70 3.06 -8.51
CA VAL A 31 -6.74 2.15 -9.03
C VAL A 31 -7.65 1.68 -7.90
N ASP A 32 -7.03 1.14 -6.85
CA ASP A 32 -7.64 0.71 -5.60
C ASP A 32 -6.68 1.04 -4.45
N GLY A 33 -7.09 0.85 -3.20
CA GLY A 33 -6.21 1.11 -2.06
C GLY A 33 -4.91 0.30 -2.09
N ASP A 34 -4.91 -0.85 -2.74
CA ASP A 34 -3.77 -1.75 -2.85
C ASP A 34 -3.15 -1.85 -4.25
N THR A 35 -3.58 -1.03 -5.21
CA THR A 35 -3.10 -1.06 -6.60
C THR A 35 -2.97 0.36 -7.15
N ILE A 36 -1.78 0.70 -7.62
CA ILE A 36 -1.47 2.03 -8.15
C ILE A 36 -0.72 1.92 -9.49
N ASP A 37 -0.89 2.92 -10.33
CA ASP A 37 -0.09 3.11 -11.55
C ASP A 37 0.84 4.30 -11.30
N VAL A 38 2.14 4.10 -11.47
CA VAL A 38 3.19 5.07 -11.16
C VAL A 38 4.23 5.17 -12.26
N THR A 39 4.98 6.27 -12.26
CA THR A 39 6.20 6.42 -13.05
C THR A 39 7.39 6.31 -12.10
N ILE A 40 8.29 5.38 -12.40
CA ILE A 40 9.47 5.07 -11.60
C ILE A 40 10.71 5.61 -12.32
N ASP A 41 11.55 6.33 -11.59
CA ASP A 41 12.84 6.80 -12.05
C ASP A 41 13.88 5.68 -11.85
N LEU A 42 14.40 5.14 -12.94
CA LEU A 42 15.40 4.08 -12.92
C LEU A 42 16.85 4.62 -12.91
N GLY A 43 16.99 5.95 -12.88
CA GLY A 43 18.30 6.59 -13.06
C GLY A 43 18.66 6.70 -14.54
N PHE A 44 19.74 7.44 -14.84
CA PHE A 44 20.24 7.63 -16.21
C PHE A 44 19.20 8.22 -17.19
N ASP A 45 18.29 9.04 -16.70
CA ASP A 45 17.14 9.58 -17.47
C ASP A 45 16.20 8.49 -18.04
N LEU A 46 16.16 7.32 -17.40
CA LEU A 46 15.24 6.24 -17.74
C LEU A 46 14.05 6.21 -16.78
N TYR A 47 12.86 6.23 -17.33
CA TYR A 47 11.61 6.20 -16.58
C TYR A 47 10.74 5.03 -17.04
N LYS A 48 10.05 4.39 -16.12
CA LYS A 48 9.16 3.28 -16.45
C LYS A 48 7.81 3.46 -15.78
N LYS A 49 6.74 3.31 -16.55
CA LYS A 49 5.37 3.25 -16.01
C LYS A 49 5.06 1.83 -15.60
N GLU A 50 4.64 1.65 -14.37
CA GLU A 50 4.33 0.34 -13.80
C GLU A 50 3.02 0.35 -13.02
N ARG A 51 2.31 -0.77 -13.13
CA ARG A 51 1.22 -1.07 -12.18
C ARG A 51 1.81 -1.82 -11.00
N VAL A 52 1.68 -1.23 -9.83
CA VAL A 52 2.21 -1.74 -8.57
C VAL A 52 1.09 -2.28 -7.71
N ARG A 53 1.26 -3.51 -7.24
CA ARG A 53 0.47 -4.10 -6.16
C ARG A 53 1.17 -3.78 -4.85
N ILE A 54 0.47 -3.14 -3.92
CA ILE A 54 1.02 -2.82 -2.60
C ILE A 54 1.20 -4.12 -1.83
N ALA A 55 2.46 -4.45 -1.54
CA ALA A 55 2.82 -5.72 -0.94
C ALA A 55 2.35 -5.86 0.51
N GLY A 56 1.94 -7.06 0.88
CA GLY A 56 1.59 -7.40 2.26
C GLY A 56 0.23 -6.89 2.73
N VAL A 57 -0.56 -6.28 1.87
CA VAL A 57 -1.89 -5.74 2.22
C VAL A 57 -2.99 -6.26 1.29
N ASP A 58 -4.20 -6.32 1.84
CA ASP A 58 -5.42 -6.51 1.07
C ASP A 58 -6.44 -5.47 1.54
N THR A 59 -7.10 -4.80 0.60
CA THR A 59 -8.11 -3.78 0.89
C THR A 59 -9.51 -4.27 0.57
N PRO A 60 -10.55 -3.71 1.22
CA PRO A 60 -11.92 -3.97 0.80
C PRO A 60 -12.16 -3.60 -0.66
N GLU A 61 -13.03 -4.35 -1.32
CA GLU A 61 -13.35 -4.12 -2.73
C GLU A 61 -14.21 -2.88 -2.92
N LYS A 62 -13.77 -1.97 -3.77
CA LYS A 62 -14.54 -0.78 -4.12
C LYS A 62 -15.56 -1.05 -5.23
N ARG A 63 -15.36 -2.10 -6.06
CA ARG A 63 -16.23 -2.52 -7.14
C ARG A 63 -17.05 -3.75 -6.75
N THR A 64 -17.88 -3.58 -5.75
CA THR A 64 -18.75 -4.64 -5.21
C THR A 64 -20.18 -4.13 -5.09
N ARG A 65 -21.12 -5.06 -5.01
CA ARG A 65 -22.53 -4.75 -4.71
C ARG A 65 -22.79 -4.61 -3.21
N ASP A 66 -21.89 -5.12 -2.39
CA ASP A 66 -21.94 -4.92 -0.93
C ASP A 66 -21.57 -3.47 -0.61
N LEU A 67 -22.56 -2.70 -0.16
CA LEU A 67 -22.40 -1.27 0.12
C LEU A 67 -21.42 -0.98 1.26
N GLU A 68 -21.37 -1.88 2.22
CA GLU A 68 -20.47 -1.78 3.38
C GLU A 68 -19.01 -1.98 2.96
N GLU A 69 -18.73 -3.06 2.23
CA GLU A 69 -17.41 -3.31 1.67
C GLU A 69 -16.98 -2.18 0.73
N LYS A 70 -17.90 -1.74 -0.13
CA LYS A 70 -17.65 -0.67 -1.09
C LYS A 70 -17.23 0.63 -0.40
N ALA A 71 -17.91 1.03 0.66
CA ALA A 71 -17.57 2.23 1.43
C ALA A 71 -16.16 2.13 2.00
N LEU A 72 -15.81 1.00 2.62
CA LEU A 72 -14.46 0.76 3.14
C LEU A 72 -13.40 0.73 2.04
N GLY A 73 -13.73 0.17 0.89
CA GLY A 73 -12.82 0.15 -0.28
C GLY A 73 -12.56 1.55 -0.86
N ILE A 74 -13.58 2.40 -0.90
CA ILE A 74 -13.45 3.80 -1.31
C ILE A 74 -12.58 4.56 -0.31
N ASP A 75 -12.80 4.36 0.99
CA ASP A 75 -12.00 4.99 2.04
C ASP A 75 -10.52 4.60 1.94
N ALA A 76 -10.22 3.32 1.72
CA ALA A 76 -8.85 2.84 1.53
C ALA A 76 -8.19 3.48 0.29
N THR A 77 -8.94 3.60 -0.80
CA THR A 77 -8.46 4.25 -2.03
C THR A 77 -8.15 5.72 -1.79
N ASN A 78 -9.04 6.43 -1.11
CA ASN A 78 -8.85 7.85 -0.79
C ASN A 78 -7.66 8.07 0.15
N TRP A 79 -7.51 7.23 1.15
CA TRP A 79 -6.36 7.29 2.06
C TRP A 79 -5.03 7.16 1.30
N MET A 80 -4.92 6.15 0.43
CA MET A 80 -3.71 5.95 -0.38
C MET A 80 -3.46 7.14 -1.30
N LYS A 81 -4.51 7.65 -1.95
CA LYS A 81 -4.42 8.80 -2.82
C LYS A 81 -3.89 10.04 -2.10
N GLU A 82 -4.43 10.35 -0.92
CA GLU A 82 -3.98 11.49 -0.11
C GLU A 82 -2.51 11.35 0.31
N LYS A 83 -2.10 10.17 0.74
CA LYS A 83 -0.71 9.90 1.15
C LYS A 83 0.26 10.06 -0.03
N LEU A 84 -0.08 9.53 -1.19
CA LEU A 84 0.77 9.59 -2.37
C LEU A 84 0.84 11.00 -2.96
N GLU A 85 -0.28 11.69 -3.09
CA GLU A 85 -0.32 13.08 -3.57
C GLU A 85 0.42 14.01 -2.61
N GLY A 86 0.23 13.83 -1.31
CA GLY A 86 0.94 14.59 -0.28
C GLY A 86 2.46 14.42 -0.36
N ALA A 87 2.95 13.21 -0.65
CA ALA A 87 4.38 12.96 -0.82
C ALA A 87 4.93 13.61 -2.11
N ILE A 88 4.22 13.48 -3.22
CA ILE A 88 4.66 14.04 -4.52
C ILE A 88 4.63 15.58 -4.51
N ASP A 89 3.59 16.18 -3.92
CA ASP A 89 3.42 17.65 -3.86
C ASP A 89 4.26 18.30 -2.76
N GLY A 90 4.74 17.51 -1.80
CA GLY A 90 5.57 17.97 -0.70
C GLY A 90 7.06 17.95 -1.02
N ASP A 91 7.87 18.25 0.00
CA ASP A 91 9.32 18.21 -0.09
C ASP A 91 9.91 16.82 0.16
N ASP A 92 9.07 15.85 0.49
CA ASP A 92 9.49 14.48 0.78
C ASP A 92 9.61 13.65 -0.50
N GLU A 93 10.62 12.80 -0.52
CA GLU A 93 10.83 11.86 -1.61
C GLU A 93 9.94 10.62 -1.41
N LEU A 94 9.20 10.24 -2.45
CA LEU A 94 8.47 8.98 -2.47
C LEU A 94 9.35 7.92 -3.12
N THR A 95 9.64 6.84 -2.38
CA THR A 95 10.44 5.72 -2.87
C THR A 95 9.65 4.42 -2.87
N ILE A 96 9.99 3.56 -3.83
CA ILE A 96 9.47 2.19 -3.91
C ILE A 96 10.60 1.20 -3.70
N ARG A 97 10.37 0.23 -2.84
CA ARG A 97 11.28 -0.90 -2.63
C ARG A 97 10.68 -2.15 -3.24
N THR A 98 11.49 -2.86 -4.03
CA THR A 98 11.07 -4.12 -4.69
C THR A 98 12.14 -5.18 -4.48
N GLU A 99 11.77 -6.45 -4.54
CA GLU A 99 12.73 -7.55 -4.45
C GLU A 99 13.63 -7.63 -5.67
N LEU A 100 14.87 -8.08 -5.50
CA LEU A 100 15.83 -8.29 -6.60
C LEU A 100 15.39 -9.42 -7.54
N LYS A 101 14.72 -10.46 -6.97
CA LYS A 101 14.21 -11.61 -7.71
C LYS A 101 12.79 -11.89 -7.25
N GLY A 102 11.93 -12.31 -8.17
CA GLY A 102 10.56 -12.66 -7.83
C GLY A 102 9.69 -11.48 -7.39
N GLY A 103 10.09 -10.24 -7.75
CA GLY A 103 9.34 -9.03 -7.40
C GLY A 103 7.97 -8.90 -8.07
N MET A 104 7.63 -9.82 -8.97
CA MET A 104 6.34 -9.83 -9.67
C MET A 104 5.37 -10.75 -8.95
N GLY A 105 4.17 -10.25 -8.66
CA GLY A 105 3.10 -11.03 -8.06
C GLY A 105 2.44 -12.01 -9.03
N LYS A 106 1.41 -12.73 -8.56
CA LYS A 106 0.69 -13.80 -9.28
C LYS A 106 0.23 -13.43 -10.70
N TYR A 107 -0.08 -12.17 -10.95
CA TYR A 107 -0.61 -11.69 -12.23
C TYR A 107 0.39 -10.81 -12.99
N GLY A 108 1.69 -11.00 -12.75
CA GLY A 108 2.73 -10.21 -13.38
C GLY A 108 2.75 -8.74 -12.92
N ARG A 109 2.14 -8.43 -11.79
CA ARG A 109 2.17 -7.09 -11.20
C ARG A 109 3.39 -6.95 -10.30
N LEU A 110 4.06 -5.80 -10.40
CA LEU A 110 5.17 -5.48 -9.52
C LEU A 110 4.67 -5.36 -8.07
N LEU A 111 5.30 -6.11 -7.16
CA LEU A 111 5.06 -5.97 -5.72
C LEU A 111 5.97 -4.87 -5.16
N GLY A 112 5.39 -3.91 -4.45
CA GLY A 112 6.14 -2.77 -3.93
C GLY A 112 5.80 -2.39 -2.50
N TRP A 113 6.81 -1.93 -1.79
CA TRP A 113 6.71 -1.25 -0.50
C TRP A 113 7.03 0.22 -0.71
N LEU A 114 6.14 1.10 -0.26
CA LEU A 114 6.24 2.54 -0.47
C LEU A 114 6.70 3.25 0.81
N TYR A 115 7.64 4.17 0.66
CA TYR A 115 8.20 4.95 1.76
C TYR A 115 8.18 6.43 1.42
N VAL A 116 7.87 7.27 2.40
CA VAL A 116 7.83 8.73 2.28
C VAL A 116 8.98 9.33 3.10
N GLY A 117 9.87 10.07 2.45
CA GLY A 117 11.01 10.70 3.11
C GLY A 117 11.90 9.69 3.82
N ASP A 118 12.31 10.03 5.04
CA ASP A 118 13.16 9.19 5.89
C ASP A 118 12.35 8.27 6.82
N ASP A 119 11.05 8.17 6.64
CA ASP A 119 10.20 7.33 7.46
C ASP A 119 10.54 5.85 7.23
N ASP A 120 10.85 5.13 8.31
CA ASP A 120 11.15 3.69 8.27
C ASP A 120 9.88 2.83 8.18
N VAL A 121 8.71 3.42 8.43
CA VAL A 121 7.42 2.74 8.35
C VAL A 121 6.84 2.95 6.96
N SER A 122 6.66 1.86 6.22
CA SER A 122 6.08 1.92 4.87
C SER A 122 4.62 2.36 4.91
N LEU A 123 4.13 2.93 3.81
CA LEU A 123 2.69 3.19 3.63
C LEU A 123 1.88 1.88 3.71
N ASN A 124 2.47 0.75 3.30
CA ASN A 124 1.88 -0.58 3.43
C ASN A 124 1.54 -0.88 4.91
N GLU A 125 2.51 -0.67 5.80
CA GLU A 125 2.34 -0.87 7.24
C GLU A 125 1.35 0.11 7.85
N GLN A 126 1.47 1.37 7.50
CA GLN A 126 0.57 2.43 7.99
C GLN A 126 -0.89 2.15 7.64
N MET A 127 -1.14 1.64 6.43
CA MET A 127 -2.48 1.30 5.97
C MET A 127 -3.16 0.24 6.85
N ILE A 128 -2.39 -0.76 7.28
CA ILE A 128 -2.86 -1.81 8.21
C ILE A 128 -3.09 -1.22 9.61
N GLU A 129 -2.12 -0.47 10.14
CA GLU A 129 -2.19 0.13 11.47
C GLU A 129 -3.37 1.10 11.62
N GLU A 130 -3.70 1.82 10.56
CA GLU A 130 -4.81 2.79 10.56
C GLU A 130 -6.17 2.17 10.21
N GLY A 131 -6.22 0.88 9.91
CA GLY A 131 -7.48 0.14 9.71
C GLY A 131 -8.09 0.28 8.32
N TYR A 132 -7.30 0.56 7.29
CA TYR A 132 -7.75 0.61 5.90
C TYR A 132 -7.51 -0.67 5.11
N ALA A 133 -6.66 -1.54 5.62
CA ALA A 133 -6.31 -2.81 4.99
C ALA A 133 -6.06 -3.90 6.01
N TRP A 134 -6.18 -5.16 5.56
CA TRP A 134 -5.73 -6.33 6.30
C TRP A 134 -4.31 -6.68 5.91
N ALA A 135 -3.57 -7.28 6.82
CA ALA A 135 -2.31 -7.96 6.50
C ALA A 135 -2.59 -9.14 5.57
N TYR A 136 -1.77 -9.31 4.54
CA TYR A 136 -1.97 -10.33 3.52
C TYR A 136 -0.64 -10.93 3.09
N ASP A 137 -0.54 -12.26 3.11
CA ASP A 137 0.68 -13.01 2.78
C ASP A 137 0.65 -13.69 1.39
N GLY A 138 -0.44 -13.50 0.64
CA GLY A 138 -0.64 -14.13 -0.66
C GLY A 138 -1.53 -15.40 -0.62
N GLY A 139 -1.96 -15.82 0.57
CA GLY A 139 -2.82 -16.98 0.77
C GLY A 139 -4.32 -16.68 0.64
N THR A 140 -5.12 -17.28 1.51
CA THR A 140 -6.57 -17.04 1.55
C THR A 140 -6.88 -15.69 2.17
N LYS A 141 -7.69 -14.89 1.49
CA LYS A 141 -8.13 -13.59 1.98
C LYS A 141 -9.11 -13.74 3.15
N GLN A 142 -8.82 -13.03 4.23
CA GLN A 142 -9.66 -12.96 5.43
C GLN A 142 -10.35 -11.59 5.45
N LYS A 143 -11.68 -11.56 5.22
CA LYS A 143 -12.44 -10.31 5.15
C LYS A 143 -13.20 -10.07 6.45
N ASN A 144 -12.52 -9.52 7.45
CA ASN A 144 -13.13 -9.13 8.71
C ASN A 144 -13.34 -7.61 8.75
N PHE A 145 -14.48 -7.14 8.24
CA PHE A 145 -14.79 -5.72 8.16
C PHE A 145 -14.91 -5.06 9.54
N GLU A 146 -15.39 -5.79 10.55
CA GLU A 146 -15.53 -5.23 11.89
C GLU A 146 -14.16 -4.91 12.51
N GLU A 147 -13.14 -5.72 12.24
CA GLU A 147 -11.76 -5.43 12.66
C GLU A 147 -11.29 -4.07 12.14
N LEU A 148 -11.50 -3.80 10.84
CA LEU A 148 -11.14 -2.51 10.25
C LEU A 148 -11.90 -1.36 10.89
N ARG A 149 -13.20 -1.54 11.13
CA ARG A 149 -14.02 -0.50 11.78
C ARG A 149 -13.59 -0.22 13.20
N GLU A 150 -13.26 -1.23 13.97
CA GLU A 150 -12.80 -1.07 15.36
C GLU A 150 -11.50 -0.27 15.41
N ILE A 151 -10.54 -0.60 14.54
CA ILE A 151 -9.30 0.17 14.44
C ILE A 151 -9.60 1.61 14.08
N ARG A 152 -10.44 1.84 13.08
CA ARG A 152 -10.78 3.20 12.62
C ARG A 152 -11.57 3.99 13.63
N ARG A 153 -12.45 3.35 14.42
CA ARG A 153 -13.13 4.01 15.55
C ARG A 153 -12.13 4.47 16.60
N SER A 154 -11.17 3.62 16.94
CA SER A 154 -10.12 3.94 17.90
C SER A 154 -9.24 5.11 17.44
N LYS A 155 -9.06 5.27 16.14
CA LYS A 155 -8.31 6.38 15.51
C LYS A 155 -9.17 7.63 15.25
N GLY A 156 -10.48 7.53 15.41
CA GLY A 156 -11.40 8.64 15.12
C GLY A 156 -11.57 8.93 13.62
N THR A 157 -11.28 7.96 12.76
CA THR A 157 -11.28 8.13 11.29
C THR A 157 -12.47 7.46 10.59
N LEU A 158 -13.33 6.75 11.33
CA LEU A 158 -14.54 6.16 10.76
C LEU A 158 -15.63 7.22 10.67
N LEU A 159 -16.04 7.55 9.46
CA LEU A 159 -17.18 8.44 9.25
C LEU A 159 -18.44 7.73 9.71
N GLN A 160 -19.19 8.38 10.59
CA GLN A 160 -20.51 7.92 11.01
C GLN A 160 -21.47 8.22 9.87
N GLY A 161 -21.84 7.18 9.16
CA GLY A 161 -22.85 7.27 8.12
C GLY A 161 -24.23 7.09 8.65
#